data_162ddab7c2b590323952bb5bdeb02245
#
_entry.id   162ddab7c2b590323952bb5bdeb02245
#
_cell.length_a   1.000
_cell.length_b   1.000
_cell.length_c   1.000
_cell.angle_alpha   90.00
_cell.angle_beta   90.00
_cell.angle_gamma   90.00
#
_symmetry.space_group_name_H-M   'P 1'
#
loop_
_entity.id
_entity.type
_entity.pdbx_description
1 polymer ?
#
loop_
_entity_poly.entity_id
_entity_poly.type
_entity_poly.pdbx_seq_one_letter_code
_entity_poly.pdbx_strand_id
1 'polypeptide(L)'
;MLREGRAGAGTSSESRFVVEYARTMGELREAQRLRYVVFAEEMGARLTGPERGVDEDRFDAFCDHLLVRDATRGEVVGTYRILSPDAAREAGGCYSSQEFDLARVEHLLPRAVELGRSCIHPDHRTGAAISLL
;
A
#
# COMPACT_ATOMS: atom_id res chain seq x y z
N MET A 1 17.14 -52.62 19.30
CA MET A 1 15.78 -52.07 19.10
C MET A 1 15.90 -50.61 18.72
N LEU A 2 15.85 -50.29 17.44
CA LEU A 2 15.97 -48.96 16.92
C LEU A 2 14.56 -48.34 16.89
N ARG A 3 14.36 -47.24 17.62
CA ARG A 3 13.13 -46.41 17.50
C ARG A 3 13.34 -45.45 16.32
N GLU A 4 12.59 -45.68 15.29
CA GLU A 4 12.47 -44.75 14.17
C GLU A 4 11.82 -43.45 14.67
N GLY A 5 12.60 -42.36 14.61
CA GLY A 5 12.11 -41.02 14.81
C GLY A 5 11.30 -40.60 13.57
N ARG A 6 10.00 -40.44 13.74
CA ARG A 6 9.12 -39.79 12.76
C ARG A 6 9.60 -38.35 12.57
N ALA A 7 10.17 -38.05 11.43
CA ALA A 7 10.37 -36.70 10.97
C ALA A 7 8.96 -36.13 10.65
N GLY A 8 8.50 -35.23 11.49
CA GLY A 8 7.32 -34.43 11.21
C GLY A 8 7.64 -33.52 10.04
N ALA A 9 7.06 -33.78 8.87
CA ALA A 9 7.01 -32.83 7.77
C ALA A 9 6.21 -31.62 8.24
N GLY A 10 6.89 -30.57 8.61
CA GLY A 10 6.28 -29.26 8.78
C GLY A 10 5.78 -28.80 7.42
N THR A 11 4.48 -28.91 7.20
CA THR A 11 3.82 -28.19 6.13
C THR A 11 3.99 -26.70 6.42
N SER A 12 4.92 -26.03 5.70
CA SER A 12 4.95 -24.58 5.62
C SER A 12 3.60 -24.18 5.04
N SER A 13 2.70 -23.65 5.86
CA SER A 13 1.48 -23.00 5.34
C SER A 13 1.99 -21.84 4.50
N GLU A 14 1.88 -21.94 3.17
CA GLU A 14 2.11 -20.83 2.28
C GLU A 14 1.22 -19.68 2.76
N SER A 15 1.82 -18.52 2.97
CA SER A 15 1.08 -17.34 3.41
C SER A 15 0.02 -17.04 2.36
N ARG A 16 -1.23 -16.87 2.77
CA ARG A 16 -2.33 -16.49 1.89
C ARG A 16 -2.08 -15.15 1.18
N PHE A 17 -1.29 -14.29 1.78
CA PHE A 17 -1.00 -12.96 1.27
C PHE A 17 0.44 -12.84 0.82
N VAL A 18 0.65 -12.17 -0.31
CA VAL A 18 1.95 -11.82 -0.86
C VAL A 18 2.11 -10.30 -0.85
N VAL A 19 3.28 -9.84 -0.40
CA VAL A 19 3.65 -8.42 -0.43
C VAL A 19 4.60 -8.19 -1.59
N GLU A 20 4.28 -7.22 -2.43
CA GLU A 20 5.05 -6.87 -3.63
C GLU A 20 4.98 -5.37 -3.91
N TYR A 21 5.89 -4.86 -4.74
CA TYR A 21 5.78 -3.51 -5.29
C TYR A 21 5.12 -3.54 -6.66
N ALA A 22 4.27 -2.55 -6.94
CA ALA A 22 3.75 -2.34 -8.28
C ALA A 22 4.91 -2.03 -9.25
N ARG A 23 5.00 -2.78 -10.34
CA ARG A 23 6.02 -2.65 -11.38
C ARG A 23 5.47 -2.24 -12.73
N THR A 24 4.16 -2.33 -12.89
CA THR A 24 3.46 -2.01 -14.13
C THR A 24 2.36 -1.00 -13.87
N MET A 25 1.93 -0.31 -14.93
CA MET A 25 0.77 0.60 -14.86
C MET A 25 -0.51 -0.15 -14.50
N GLY A 26 -0.64 -1.40 -14.90
CA GLY A 26 -1.78 -2.26 -14.54
C GLY A 26 -1.85 -2.50 -13.03
N GLU A 27 -0.72 -2.83 -12.41
CA GLU A 27 -0.62 -3.04 -10.96
C GLU A 27 -0.86 -1.75 -10.17
N LEU A 28 -0.34 -0.61 -10.63
CA LEU A 28 -0.66 0.68 -10.06
C LEU A 28 -2.17 0.96 -10.12
N ARG A 29 -2.79 0.65 -11.25
CA ARG A 29 -4.23 0.84 -11.42
C ARG A 29 -5.06 -0.06 -10.49
N GLU A 30 -4.59 -1.27 -10.17
CA GLU A 30 -5.22 -2.11 -9.14
C GLU A 30 -5.21 -1.42 -7.76
N ALA A 31 -4.07 -0.85 -7.37
CA ALA A 31 -3.97 -0.07 -6.12
C ALA A 31 -4.92 1.14 -6.11
N GLN A 32 -4.96 1.88 -7.21
CA GLN A 32 -5.83 3.06 -7.34
C GLN A 32 -7.32 2.71 -7.29
N ARG A 33 -7.73 1.56 -7.85
CA ARG A 33 -9.12 1.06 -7.73
C ARG A 33 -9.45 0.66 -6.31
N LEU A 34 -8.54 -0.04 -5.61
CA LEU A 34 -8.74 -0.38 -4.21
C LEU A 34 -8.89 0.86 -3.35
N ARG A 35 -8.05 1.86 -3.54
CA ARG A 35 -8.14 3.15 -2.85
C ARG A 35 -9.49 3.84 -3.09
N TYR A 36 -9.99 3.80 -4.31
CA TYR A 36 -11.31 4.33 -4.64
C TYR A 36 -12.43 3.63 -3.86
N VAL A 37 -12.41 2.30 -3.83
CA VAL A 37 -13.40 1.51 -3.07
C VAL A 37 -13.38 1.91 -1.59
N VAL A 38 -12.20 2.01 -0.99
CA VAL A 38 -12.09 2.34 0.43
C VAL A 38 -12.38 3.82 0.72
N PHE A 39 -11.75 4.74 0.00
CA PHE A 39 -11.84 6.15 0.34
C PHE A 39 -13.11 6.82 -0.18
N ALA A 40 -13.54 6.52 -1.41
CA ALA A 40 -14.73 7.12 -1.99
C ALA A 40 -16.00 6.37 -1.64
N GLU A 41 -16.07 5.07 -1.90
CA GLU A 41 -17.31 4.31 -1.72
C GLU A 41 -17.61 4.03 -0.25
N GLU A 42 -16.61 3.60 0.51
CA GLU A 42 -16.80 3.27 1.93
C GLU A 42 -16.78 4.52 2.82
N MET A 43 -15.77 5.39 2.65
CA MET A 43 -15.55 6.54 3.54
C MET A 43 -16.19 7.83 3.03
N GLY A 44 -16.71 7.87 1.82
CA GLY A 44 -17.40 9.01 1.25
C GLY A 44 -16.50 10.18 0.86
N ALA A 45 -15.20 9.97 0.68
CA ALA A 45 -14.29 11.01 0.23
C ALA A 45 -14.60 11.45 -1.20
N ARG A 46 -14.50 12.76 -1.45
CA ARG A 46 -14.60 13.32 -2.80
C ARG A 46 -13.21 13.28 -3.44
N LEU A 47 -13.06 12.44 -4.44
CA LEU A 47 -11.80 12.31 -5.18
C LEU A 47 -11.86 13.20 -6.43
N THR A 48 -10.77 13.92 -6.67
CA THR A 48 -10.65 14.91 -7.76
C THR A 48 -9.88 14.38 -8.96
N GLY A 49 -9.54 13.09 -8.97
CA GLY A 49 -8.81 12.46 -10.06
C GLY A 49 -9.58 12.48 -11.39
N PRO A 50 -8.85 12.38 -12.53
CA PRO A 50 -9.43 12.55 -13.86
C PRO A 50 -10.32 11.38 -14.30
N GLU A 51 -10.15 10.21 -13.69
CA GLU A 51 -10.87 9.00 -14.06
C GLU A 51 -11.79 8.55 -12.93
N ARG A 52 -13.03 8.21 -13.28
CA ARG A 52 -14.01 7.69 -12.33
C ARG A 52 -13.69 6.24 -11.96
N GLY A 53 -13.81 5.91 -10.68
CA GLY A 53 -13.56 4.54 -10.18
C GLY A 53 -12.11 4.28 -9.79
N VAL A 54 -11.25 5.30 -9.84
CA VAL A 54 -9.87 5.24 -9.36
C VAL A 54 -9.54 6.46 -8.50
N ASP A 55 -8.73 6.25 -7.47
CA ASP A 55 -8.10 7.34 -6.71
C ASP A 55 -6.70 7.57 -7.29
N GLU A 56 -6.53 8.65 -8.02
CA GLU A 56 -5.29 9.04 -8.67
C GLU A 56 -4.97 10.49 -8.36
N ASP A 57 -3.73 10.76 -7.99
CA ASP A 57 -3.22 12.12 -7.84
C ASP A 57 -1.81 12.27 -8.45
N ARG A 58 -1.31 13.51 -8.49
CA ARG A 58 0.01 13.80 -9.07
C ARG A 58 1.18 13.11 -8.36
N PHE A 59 1.02 12.72 -7.10
CA PHE A 59 2.08 12.06 -6.34
C PHE A 59 2.28 10.61 -6.73
N ASP A 60 1.28 9.97 -7.31
CA ASP A 60 1.37 8.55 -7.69
C ASP A 60 2.56 8.26 -8.63
N ALA A 61 2.89 9.18 -9.52
CA ALA A 61 4.01 9.06 -10.44
C ALA A 61 5.39 9.10 -9.74
N PHE A 62 5.47 9.63 -8.52
CA PHE A 62 6.71 9.78 -7.74
C PHE A 62 6.84 8.73 -6.64
N CYS A 63 5.76 8.02 -6.32
CA CYS A 63 5.71 7.05 -5.24
C CYS A 63 6.03 5.64 -5.70
N ASP A 64 6.63 4.87 -4.80
CA ASP A 64 6.54 3.41 -4.85
C ASP A 64 5.21 2.98 -4.23
N HIS A 65 4.57 1.98 -4.83
CA HIS A 65 3.29 1.45 -4.36
C HIS A 65 3.47 0.02 -3.87
N LEU A 66 3.27 -0.19 -2.58
CA LEU A 66 3.28 -1.51 -1.98
C LEU A 66 1.89 -2.13 -2.13
N LEU A 67 1.86 -3.37 -2.55
CA LEU A 67 0.64 -4.16 -2.75
C LEU A 67 0.64 -5.36 -1.82
N VAL A 68 -0.49 -5.59 -1.18
CA VAL A 68 -0.80 -6.88 -0.52
C VAL A 68 -1.81 -7.59 -1.41
N ARG A 69 -1.40 -8.73 -1.93
CA ARG A 69 -2.20 -9.54 -2.85
C ARG A 69 -2.67 -10.82 -2.17
N ASP A 70 -3.94 -11.14 -2.30
CA ASP A 70 -4.48 -12.46 -1.95
C ASP A 70 -4.00 -13.46 -3.00
N ALA A 71 -3.09 -14.36 -2.62
CA ALA A 71 -2.50 -15.35 -3.53
C ALA A 71 -3.54 -16.36 -4.07
N THR A 72 -4.64 -16.57 -3.35
CA THR A 72 -5.71 -17.50 -3.77
C THR A 72 -6.54 -16.91 -4.92
N ARG A 73 -6.81 -15.59 -4.87
CA ARG A 73 -7.65 -14.90 -5.86
C ARG A 73 -6.85 -14.06 -6.86
N GLY A 74 -5.59 -13.77 -6.57
CA GLY A 74 -4.76 -12.88 -7.36
C GLY A 74 -5.14 -11.40 -7.24
N GLU A 75 -6.00 -11.02 -6.30
CA GLU A 75 -6.52 -9.66 -6.15
C GLU A 75 -5.66 -8.84 -5.17
N VAL A 76 -5.48 -7.56 -5.46
CA VAL A 76 -4.88 -6.61 -4.52
C VAL A 76 -5.92 -6.27 -3.46
N VAL A 77 -5.60 -6.60 -2.20
CA VAL A 77 -6.48 -6.41 -1.05
C VAL A 77 -5.99 -5.37 -0.06
N GLY A 78 -4.74 -4.95 -0.19
CA GLY A 78 -4.14 -3.89 0.61
C GLY A 78 -3.11 -3.12 -0.20
N THR A 79 -2.92 -1.84 0.14
CA THR A 79 -1.90 -0.99 -0.48
C THR A 79 -1.52 0.15 0.43
N TYR A 80 -0.31 0.64 0.28
CA TYR A 80 0.09 2.00 0.64
C TYR A 80 1.16 2.51 -0.32
N ARG A 81 1.32 3.83 -0.39
CA ARG A 81 2.36 4.45 -1.21
C ARG A 81 3.46 5.04 -0.35
N ILE A 82 4.66 5.00 -0.88
CA ILE A 82 5.88 5.44 -0.25
C ILE A 82 6.47 6.55 -1.09
N LEU A 83 6.64 7.73 -0.50
CA LEU A 83 7.32 8.86 -1.12
C LEU A 83 8.68 9.05 -0.44
N SER A 84 9.75 8.75 -1.16
CA SER A 84 11.11 8.95 -0.67
C SER A 84 11.46 10.44 -0.60
N PRO A 85 12.48 10.85 0.19
CA PRO A 85 12.89 12.25 0.24
C PRO A 85 13.32 12.81 -1.11
N ASP A 86 13.98 12.01 -1.94
CA ASP A 86 14.41 12.40 -3.29
C ASP A 86 13.21 12.61 -4.21
N ALA A 87 12.28 11.66 -4.22
CA ALA A 87 11.05 11.76 -4.98
C ALA A 87 10.16 12.94 -4.51
N ALA A 88 10.14 13.22 -3.21
CA ALA A 88 9.43 14.38 -2.66
C ALA A 88 10.02 15.70 -3.20
N ARG A 89 11.35 15.81 -3.31
CA ARG A 89 11.99 17.00 -3.92
C ARG A 89 11.60 17.16 -5.40
N GLU A 90 11.58 16.07 -6.15
CA GLU A 90 11.16 16.07 -7.56
C GLU A 90 9.68 16.44 -7.71
N ALA A 91 8.83 16.00 -6.78
CA ALA A 91 7.41 16.32 -6.76
C ALA A 91 7.09 17.75 -6.27
N GLY A 92 8.08 18.50 -5.80
CA GLY A 92 7.90 19.85 -5.26
C GLY A 92 7.45 19.87 -3.80
N GLY A 93 7.64 18.80 -3.06
CA GLY A 93 7.30 18.65 -1.65
C GLY A 93 6.56 17.34 -1.36
N CYS A 94 6.32 17.06 -0.08
CA CYS A 94 5.53 15.89 0.32
C CYS A 94 4.03 16.21 0.29
N TYR A 95 3.20 15.16 0.25
CA TYR A 95 1.75 15.32 0.26
C TYR A 95 1.26 16.03 1.53
N SER A 96 1.81 15.66 2.69
CA SER A 96 1.41 16.22 3.98
C SER A 96 1.63 17.73 4.09
N SER A 97 2.55 18.31 3.31
CA SER A 97 2.77 19.76 3.30
C SER A 97 1.60 20.55 2.71
N GLN A 98 0.68 19.90 2.00
CA GLN A 98 -0.55 20.51 1.49
C GLN A 98 -1.65 20.59 2.56
N GLU A 99 -1.59 19.70 3.55
CA GLU A 99 -2.62 19.57 4.58
C GLU A 99 -2.18 20.16 5.92
N PHE A 100 -0.87 20.21 6.19
CA PHE A 100 -0.30 20.58 7.47
C PHE A 100 0.86 21.56 7.34
N ASP A 101 1.03 22.43 8.35
CA ASP A 101 2.25 23.21 8.50
C ASP A 101 3.36 22.34 9.09
N LEU A 102 4.34 22.01 8.27
CA LEU A 102 5.48 21.16 8.63
C LEU A 102 6.72 21.95 9.10
N ALA A 103 6.63 23.27 9.31
CA ALA A 103 7.77 24.11 9.67
C ALA A 103 8.56 23.57 10.88
N ARG A 104 7.86 23.02 11.86
CA ARG A 104 8.50 22.48 13.09
C ARG A 104 9.33 21.22 12.86
N VAL A 105 9.07 20.49 11.79
CA VAL A 105 9.75 19.23 11.42
C VAL A 105 10.52 19.35 10.10
N GLU A 106 10.61 20.54 9.54
CA GLU A 106 11.25 20.79 8.24
C GLU A 106 12.68 20.24 8.18
N HIS A 107 13.42 20.31 9.28
CA HIS A 107 14.78 19.78 9.39
C HIS A 107 14.87 18.24 9.26
N LEU A 108 13.76 17.53 9.42
CA LEU A 108 13.67 16.06 9.27
C LEU A 108 13.32 15.65 7.84
N LEU A 109 12.64 16.50 7.07
CA LEU A 109 12.12 16.19 5.74
C LEU A 109 13.17 15.64 4.76
N PRO A 110 14.43 16.13 4.75
CA PRO A 110 15.46 15.58 3.85
C PRO A 110 15.80 14.11 4.09
N ARG A 111 15.39 13.54 5.22
CA ARG A 111 15.62 12.16 5.60
C ARG A 111 14.32 11.39 5.92
N ALA A 112 13.19 12.03 5.73
CA ALA A 112 11.88 11.46 6.02
C ALA A 112 11.30 10.76 4.79
N VAL A 113 10.72 9.59 5.02
CA VAL A 113 9.91 8.88 4.05
C VAL A 113 8.44 9.12 4.42
N GLU A 114 7.64 9.56 3.47
CA GLU A 114 6.20 9.72 3.68
C GLU A 114 5.45 8.45 3.25
N LEU A 115 4.66 7.92 4.17
CA LEU A 115 3.73 6.84 3.89
C LEU A 115 2.32 7.42 3.78
N GLY A 116 1.60 7.03 2.74
CA GLY A 116 0.27 7.56 2.51
C GLY A 116 -0.65 6.60 1.79
N ARG A 117 -1.92 6.95 1.72
CA ARG A 117 -2.95 6.15 1.05
C ARG A 117 -3.00 4.69 1.50
N SER A 118 -2.73 4.44 2.79
CA SER A 118 -2.80 3.11 3.38
C SER A 118 -4.25 2.64 3.51
N CYS A 119 -4.58 1.53 2.91
CA CYS A 119 -5.92 0.95 3.02
C CYS A 119 -5.93 -0.55 2.77
N ILE A 120 -6.95 -1.21 3.33
CA ILE A 120 -7.25 -2.62 3.12
C ILE A 120 -8.71 -2.74 2.71
N HIS A 121 -8.97 -3.61 1.74
CA HIS A 121 -10.33 -3.93 1.31
C HIS A 121 -11.19 -4.35 2.51
N PRO A 122 -12.43 -3.85 2.65
CA PRO A 122 -13.29 -4.14 3.80
C PRO A 122 -13.42 -5.62 4.14
N ASP A 123 -13.49 -6.48 3.14
CA ASP A 123 -13.66 -7.93 3.31
C ASP A 123 -12.38 -8.66 3.75
N HIS A 124 -11.24 -7.96 3.80
CA HIS A 124 -9.92 -8.55 4.09
C HIS A 124 -9.23 -7.92 5.31
N ARG A 125 -9.97 -7.22 6.16
CA ARG A 125 -9.44 -6.58 7.38
C ARG A 125 -9.23 -7.59 8.50
N THR A 126 -8.40 -8.59 8.25
CA THR A 126 -7.94 -9.57 9.23
C THR A 126 -6.61 -9.15 9.83
N GLY A 127 -6.26 -9.65 11.02
CA GLY A 127 -4.96 -9.38 11.62
C GLY A 127 -3.78 -9.74 10.72
N ALA A 128 -3.89 -10.80 9.93
CA ALA A 128 -2.86 -11.22 8.99
C ALA A 128 -2.61 -10.20 7.87
N ALA A 129 -3.66 -9.66 7.25
CA ALA A 129 -3.54 -8.65 6.20
C ALA A 129 -3.08 -7.29 6.76
N ILE A 130 -3.60 -6.88 7.92
CA ILE A 130 -3.25 -5.61 8.57
C ILE A 130 -1.78 -5.58 8.98
N SER A 131 -1.23 -6.68 9.46
CA SER A 131 0.17 -6.75 9.89
C SER A 131 1.19 -6.67 8.76
N LEU A 132 0.75 -6.76 7.50
CA LEU A 132 1.61 -6.66 6.31
C LEU A 132 1.69 -5.23 5.74
N LEU A 133 0.85 -4.32 6.21
CA LEU A 133 0.89 -2.89 5.92
C LEU A 133 1.53 -2.12 7.06
#